data_e562e7954a8f40196703ec051c1063c2
#
_entry.id   e562e7954a8f40196703ec051c1063c2
#
_cell.length_a   1.000
_cell.length_b   1.000
_cell.length_c   1.000
_cell.angle_alpha   90.00
_cell.angle_beta   90.00
_cell.angle_gamma   90.00
#
_symmetry.space_group_name_H-M   'P 1'
#
loop_
_entity.id
_entity.type
_entity.pdbx_description
1 polymer ?
#
loop_
_entity_poly.entity_id
_entity_poly.type
_entity_poly.pdbx_seq_one_letter_code
_entity_poly.pdbx_strand_id
1 'polypeptide(L)'
;MPDSFCFGIFRFTLSRVSDYEFVTVWNFDAPIERVWNEIKHSEKWNEWWKGVLRVVELKPGDDDGLGSIRRSTWKSALPYKLEFDSEIIRIDHLRAIEARAFGELDGSGLWQFFDDGNGKTRVQYDWRVKTTRKWMNVLAPVAKPFFRWNHNVIMSWGEEGLRKRLAGSA
;
A
#
# COMPACT_ATOMS: atom_id res chain seq x y z
N MET A 1 31.97 49.13 -26.82
CA MET A 1 31.39 47.80 -26.78
C MET A 1 31.95 47.10 -25.57
N PRO A 2 31.15 46.80 -24.60
CA PRO A 2 31.44 45.70 -23.72
C PRO A 2 30.27 44.70 -23.67
N ASP A 3 30.63 43.44 -23.69
CA ASP A 3 29.78 42.27 -23.75
C ASP A 3 28.99 42.07 -22.48
N SER A 4 27.67 41.93 -22.64
CA SER A 4 26.76 41.54 -21.58
C SER A 4 26.83 40.04 -21.38
N PHE A 5 27.51 39.61 -20.31
CA PHE A 5 27.41 38.23 -19.79
C PHE A 5 26.05 38.04 -19.08
N CYS A 6 25.12 37.37 -19.76
CA CYS A 6 23.90 36.87 -19.14
C CYS A 6 24.25 35.69 -18.24
N PHE A 7 24.28 35.89 -16.93
CA PHE A 7 24.32 34.85 -15.93
C PHE A 7 22.95 34.20 -15.89
N GLY A 8 22.80 33.05 -16.55
CA GLY A 8 21.63 32.19 -16.44
C GLY A 8 21.53 31.63 -15.02
N ILE A 9 20.59 32.14 -14.25
CA ILE A 9 20.22 31.56 -12.94
C ILE A 9 19.58 30.21 -13.20
N PHE A 10 20.31 29.14 -13.03
CA PHE A 10 19.79 27.78 -12.97
C PHE A 10 18.97 27.67 -11.67
N ARG A 11 17.68 27.86 -11.77
CA ARG A 11 16.75 27.50 -10.72
C ARG A 11 16.73 25.99 -10.59
N PHE A 12 17.53 25.47 -9.67
CA PHE A 12 17.35 24.11 -9.19
C PHE A 12 16.02 24.04 -8.44
N THR A 13 14.98 23.63 -9.12
CA THR A 13 13.73 23.25 -8.47
C THR A 13 13.98 21.92 -7.78
N LEU A 14 14.34 21.96 -6.50
CA LEU A 14 14.43 20.80 -5.60
C LEU A 14 13.02 20.32 -5.24
N SER A 15 12.30 19.76 -6.20
CA SER A 15 11.14 18.92 -5.91
C SER A 15 11.61 17.47 -5.74
N ARG A 16 12.25 17.19 -4.61
CA ARG A 16 12.61 15.81 -4.23
C ARG A 16 11.62 15.29 -3.21
N VAL A 17 10.37 15.16 -3.61
CA VAL A 17 9.46 14.24 -2.95
C VAL A 17 9.75 12.86 -3.53
N SER A 18 10.11 11.91 -2.69
CA SER A 18 10.42 10.56 -3.15
C SER A 18 9.13 9.81 -3.40
N ASP A 19 8.76 9.73 -4.67
CA ASP A 19 7.64 8.92 -5.11
C ASP A 19 8.08 7.44 -5.14
N TYR A 20 7.26 6.59 -4.56
CA TYR A 20 7.41 5.13 -4.57
C TYR A 20 6.21 4.54 -5.28
N GLU A 21 6.51 3.73 -6.30
CA GLU A 21 5.51 2.96 -7.02
C GLU A 21 5.87 1.48 -6.91
N PHE A 22 4.91 0.69 -6.44
CA PHE A 22 5.05 -0.74 -6.29
C PHE A 22 3.86 -1.43 -6.93
N VAL A 23 4.12 -2.51 -7.65
CA VAL A 23 3.11 -3.43 -8.15
C VAL A 23 3.39 -4.79 -7.55
N THR A 24 2.39 -5.37 -6.91
CA THR A 24 2.48 -6.71 -6.32
C THR A 24 1.37 -7.57 -6.90
N VAL A 25 1.69 -8.79 -7.27
CA VAL A 25 0.71 -9.76 -7.77
C VAL A 25 0.73 -10.98 -6.85
N TRP A 26 -0.44 -11.37 -6.37
CA TRP A 26 -0.68 -12.58 -5.60
C TRP A 26 -1.57 -13.54 -6.37
N ASN A 27 -1.35 -14.84 -6.19
CA ASN A 27 -2.16 -15.88 -6.79
C ASN A 27 -2.62 -16.86 -5.72
N PHE A 28 -3.94 -17.15 -5.70
CA PHE A 28 -4.55 -18.02 -4.71
C PHE A 28 -5.39 -19.11 -5.37
N ASP A 29 -5.30 -20.33 -4.83
CA ASP A 29 -6.19 -21.43 -5.15
C ASP A 29 -7.44 -21.34 -4.27
N ALA A 30 -8.22 -20.28 -4.47
CA ALA A 30 -9.44 -19.97 -3.74
C ALA A 30 -10.38 -19.11 -4.58
N PRO A 31 -11.72 -19.25 -4.43
CA PRO A 31 -12.70 -18.41 -5.13
C PRO A 31 -12.53 -16.92 -4.79
N ILE A 32 -12.86 -16.08 -5.77
CA ILE A 32 -12.67 -14.62 -5.69
C ILE A 32 -13.41 -13.98 -4.50
N GLU A 33 -14.58 -14.52 -4.17
CA GLU A 33 -15.39 -14.02 -3.04
C GLU A 33 -14.67 -14.19 -1.70
N ARG A 34 -13.96 -15.31 -1.52
CA ARG A 34 -13.20 -15.58 -0.30
C ARG A 34 -11.99 -14.66 -0.20
N VAL A 35 -11.24 -14.50 -1.28
CA VAL A 35 -10.07 -13.61 -1.34
C VAL A 35 -10.48 -12.16 -1.15
N TRP A 36 -11.54 -11.74 -1.83
CA TRP A 36 -12.14 -10.41 -1.70
C TRP A 36 -12.52 -10.11 -0.25
N ASN A 37 -13.24 -11.04 0.41
CA ASN A 37 -13.73 -10.85 1.76
C ASN A 37 -12.59 -10.64 2.75
N GLU A 38 -11.50 -11.41 2.66
CA GLU A 38 -10.34 -11.26 3.54
C GLU A 38 -9.59 -9.94 3.31
N ILE A 39 -9.50 -9.46 2.07
CA ILE A 39 -8.82 -8.19 1.75
C ILE A 39 -9.70 -6.99 2.09
N LYS A 40 -11.02 -7.04 1.82
CA LYS A 40 -11.97 -5.97 2.16
C LYS A 40 -11.99 -5.67 3.65
N HIS A 41 -11.93 -6.68 4.50
CA HIS A 41 -11.94 -6.56 5.94
C HIS A 41 -10.56 -6.27 6.53
N SER A 42 -10.00 -5.11 6.19
CA SER A 42 -8.65 -4.71 6.62
C SER A 42 -8.50 -4.61 8.15
N GLU A 43 -9.58 -4.45 8.91
CA GLU A 43 -9.58 -4.49 10.38
C GLU A 43 -9.12 -5.84 10.94
N LYS A 44 -9.17 -6.91 10.13
CA LYS A 44 -8.73 -8.27 10.47
C LYS A 44 -7.34 -8.61 9.93
N TRP A 45 -6.68 -7.72 9.22
CA TRP A 45 -5.37 -8.03 8.61
C TRP A 45 -4.31 -8.41 9.64
N ASN A 46 -4.36 -7.87 10.85
CA ASN A 46 -3.44 -8.25 11.92
C ASN A 46 -3.57 -9.72 12.38
N GLU A 47 -4.65 -10.43 12.03
CA GLU A 47 -4.84 -11.84 12.35
C GLU A 47 -4.01 -12.76 11.44
N TRP A 48 -3.76 -12.34 10.20
CA TRP A 48 -3.09 -13.16 9.21
C TRP A 48 -1.89 -12.48 8.53
N TRP A 49 -1.82 -11.15 8.52
CA TRP A 49 -0.70 -10.43 7.89
C TRP A 49 0.34 -10.02 8.92
N LYS A 50 1.43 -10.78 9.00
CA LYS A 50 2.51 -10.60 10.00
C LYS A 50 3.06 -9.17 10.07
N GLY A 51 3.00 -8.40 8.96
CA GLY A 51 3.43 -7.00 8.89
C GLY A 51 2.47 -6.04 9.59
N VAL A 52 1.20 -6.38 9.74
CA VAL A 52 0.18 -5.53 10.35
C VAL A 52 0.15 -5.76 11.85
N LEU A 53 0.50 -4.74 12.63
CA LEU A 53 0.50 -4.82 14.09
C LEU A 53 -0.87 -4.45 14.68
N ARG A 54 -1.53 -3.47 14.07
CA ARG A 54 -2.80 -2.93 14.55
C ARG A 54 -3.53 -2.23 13.43
N VAL A 55 -4.86 -2.38 13.41
CA VAL A 55 -5.77 -1.56 12.62
C VAL A 55 -6.85 -1.03 13.54
N VAL A 56 -7.12 0.28 13.47
CA VAL A 56 -8.14 0.96 14.27
C VAL A 56 -9.06 1.71 13.34
N GLU A 57 -10.35 1.48 13.43
CA GLU A 57 -11.32 2.28 12.72
C GLU A 57 -11.45 3.64 13.40
N LEU A 58 -11.21 4.72 12.65
CA LEU A 58 -11.35 6.11 13.08
C LEU A 58 -12.71 6.69 12.68
N LYS A 59 -13.23 6.24 11.54
CA LYS A 59 -14.53 6.64 11.02
C LYS A 59 -15.14 5.44 10.29
N PRO A 60 -16.36 5.06 10.60
CA PRO A 60 -17.09 4.04 9.83
C PRO A 60 -17.40 4.57 8.42
N GLY A 61 -17.46 3.66 7.45
CA GLY A 61 -17.99 3.92 6.12
C GLY A 61 -19.51 3.80 6.06
N ASP A 62 -20.03 3.77 4.83
CA ASP A 62 -21.39 3.29 4.57
C ASP A 62 -21.49 1.76 4.78
N ASP A 63 -22.65 1.20 4.45
CA ASP A 63 -22.93 -0.25 4.63
C ASP A 63 -21.95 -1.13 3.86
N ASP A 64 -21.37 -0.63 2.75
CA ASP A 64 -20.33 -1.33 1.98
C ASP A 64 -18.91 -1.03 2.47
N GLY A 65 -18.74 -0.04 3.35
CA GLY A 65 -17.47 0.40 3.90
C GLY A 65 -16.81 1.55 3.13
N LEU A 66 -17.50 2.14 2.12
CA LEU A 66 -17.01 3.31 1.40
C LEU A 66 -16.96 4.53 2.34
N GLY A 67 -15.88 5.29 2.28
CA GLY A 67 -15.62 6.45 3.16
C GLY A 67 -15.15 6.07 4.55
N SER A 68 -14.92 4.76 4.86
CA SER A 68 -14.31 4.36 6.12
C SER A 68 -12.86 4.84 6.20
N ILE A 69 -12.46 5.31 7.39
CA ILE A 69 -11.08 5.72 7.67
C ILE A 69 -10.51 4.80 8.74
N ARG A 70 -9.39 4.17 8.43
CA ARG A 70 -8.69 3.26 9.33
C ARG A 70 -7.23 3.66 9.49
N ARG A 71 -6.76 3.65 10.74
CA ARG A 71 -5.34 3.82 11.08
C ARG A 71 -4.68 2.47 11.17
N SER A 72 -3.60 2.28 10.41
CA SER A 72 -2.82 1.06 10.38
C SER A 72 -1.41 1.31 10.88
N THR A 73 -0.96 0.46 11.81
CA THR A 73 0.43 0.42 12.29
C THR A 73 1.10 -0.81 11.72
N TRP A 74 2.17 -0.59 10.99
CA TRP A 74 2.91 -1.63 10.28
C TRP A 74 4.29 -1.87 10.89
N LYS A 75 4.65 -3.13 11.00
CA LYS A 75 6.01 -3.57 11.29
C LYS A 75 6.78 -3.67 9.99
N SER A 76 7.93 -3.03 9.96
CA SER A 76 8.89 -3.14 8.87
C SER A 76 9.85 -4.32 9.07
N ALA A 77 10.47 -4.82 8.00
CA ALA A 77 11.66 -5.68 8.11
C ALA A 77 12.90 -4.88 8.51
N LEU A 78 12.84 -3.55 8.39
CA LEU A 78 13.81 -2.58 8.89
C LEU A 78 13.45 -2.17 10.34
N PRO A 79 14.37 -1.58 11.12
CA PRO A 79 14.13 -1.24 12.52
C PRO A 79 13.27 0.04 12.70
N TYR A 80 12.13 0.11 12.02
CA TYR A 80 11.14 1.17 12.22
C TYR A 80 9.71 0.65 12.05
N LYS A 81 8.76 1.36 12.63
CA LYS A 81 7.32 1.18 12.43
C LYS A 81 6.80 2.32 11.56
N LEU A 82 5.78 2.01 10.78
CA LEU A 82 5.09 2.96 9.92
C LEU A 82 3.64 3.04 10.36
N GLU A 83 3.11 4.25 10.54
CA GLU A 83 1.72 4.48 10.85
C GLU A 83 1.12 5.46 9.84
N PHE A 84 -0.02 5.10 9.27
CA PHE A 84 -0.75 5.96 8.35
C PHE A 84 -2.23 5.64 8.38
N ASP A 85 -3.02 6.61 7.96
CA ASP A 85 -4.46 6.50 7.81
C ASP A 85 -4.80 6.18 6.35
N SER A 86 -5.83 5.39 6.15
CA SER A 86 -6.36 5.06 4.84
C SER A 86 -7.87 5.28 4.79
N GLU A 87 -8.34 5.98 3.77
CA GLU A 87 -9.75 6.17 3.47
C GLU A 87 -10.13 5.33 2.26
N ILE A 88 -11.18 4.53 2.36
CA ILE A 88 -11.73 3.80 1.21
C ILE A 88 -12.50 4.77 0.34
N ILE A 89 -12.01 5.01 -0.88
CA ILE A 89 -12.58 5.98 -1.83
C ILE A 89 -13.33 5.33 -3.00
N ARG A 90 -13.15 4.03 -3.19
CA ARG A 90 -13.84 3.26 -4.23
C ARG A 90 -13.97 1.79 -3.83
N ILE A 91 -15.16 1.24 -4.05
CA ILE A 91 -15.43 -0.20 -3.99
C ILE A 91 -16.19 -0.58 -5.26
N ASP A 92 -15.60 -1.49 -6.04
CA ASP A 92 -16.22 -2.13 -7.18
C ASP A 92 -16.25 -3.63 -6.87
N HIS A 93 -17.43 -4.14 -6.51
CA HIS A 93 -17.61 -5.46 -5.91
C HIS A 93 -16.93 -6.58 -6.73
N LEU A 94 -16.07 -7.36 -6.05
CA LEU A 94 -15.25 -8.44 -6.62
C LEU A 94 -14.26 -7.98 -7.72
N ARG A 95 -14.08 -6.67 -7.93
CA ARG A 95 -13.19 -6.14 -8.98
C ARG A 95 -12.11 -5.23 -8.45
N ALA A 96 -12.47 -4.25 -7.62
CA ALA A 96 -11.50 -3.29 -7.13
C ALA A 96 -11.86 -2.67 -5.78
N ILE A 97 -10.84 -2.40 -4.97
CA ILE A 97 -10.90 -1.55 -3.77
C ILE A 97 -9.78 -0.53 -3.87
N GLU A 98 -10.14 0.75 -3.80
CA GLU A 98 -9.16 1.83 -3.82
C GLU A 98 -9.21 2.60 -2.51
N ALA A 99 -8.03 2.87 -1.95
CA ALA A 99 -7.86 3.65 -0.75
C ALA A 99 -6.89 4.81 -0.97
N ARG A 100 -7.19 5.95 -0.38
CA ARG A 100 -6.27 7.07 -0.22
C ARG A 100 -5.53 6.93 1.10
N ALA A 101 -4.20 6.99 1.06
CA ALA A 101 -3.35 7.02 2.24
C ALA A 101 -2.96 8.45 2.61
N PHE A 102 -2.88 8.75 3.91
CA PHE A 102 -2.42 10.04 4.43
C PHE A 102 -1.77 9.87 5.82
N GLY A 103 -0.98 10.86 6.24
CA GLY A 103 -0.19 10.79 7.46
C GLY A 103 1.29 10.63 7.17
N GLU A 104 1.93 9.56 7.63
CA GLU A 104 3.36 9.30 7.35
C GLU A 104 3.63 8.92 5.88
N LEU A 105 2.59 8.44 5.20
CA LEU A 105 2.55 8.24 3.75
C LEU A 105 1.41 9.09 3.17
N ASP A 106 1.59 9.59 1.97
CA ASP A 106 0.55 10.27 1.18
C ASP A 106 0.49 9.63 -0.21
N GLY A 107 -0.70 9.22 -0.63
CA GLY A 107 -0.87 8.59 -1.93
C GLY A 107 -2.09 7.69 -2.04
N SER A 108 -2.00 6.60 -2.81
CA SER A 108 -3.11 5.68 -3.04
C SER A 108 -2.68 4.24 -3.16
N GLY A 109 -3.58 3.35 -2.79
CA GLY A 109 -3.47 1.91 -2.99
C GLY A 109 -4.70 1.38 -3.72
N LEU A 110 -4.48 0.61 -4.78
CA LEU A 110 -5.53 -0.01 -5.57
C LEU A 110 -5.36 -1.52 -5.58
N TRP A 111 -6.31 -2.23 -4.97
CA TRP A 111 -6.49 -3.66 -5.10
C TRP A 111 -7.36 -3.97 -6.31
N GLN A 112 -6.91 -4.87 -7.17
CA GLN A 112 -7.65 -5.36 -8.32
C GLN A 112 -7.74 -6.89 -8.23
N PHE A 113 -8.91 -7.43 -8.51
CA PHE A 113 -9.23 -8.85 -8.37
C PHE A 113 -9.62 -9.42 -9.72
N PHE A 114 -9.09 -10.60 -10.04
CA PHE A 114 -9.32 -11.29 -11.30
C PHE A 114 -9.66 -12.74 -10.99
N ASP A 115 -10.79 -13.20 -11.52
CA ASP A 115 -11.15 -14.62 -11.51
C ASP A 115 -10.44 -15.30 -12.67
N ASP A 116 -9.44 -16.12 -12.36
CA ASP A 116 -8.66 -16.86 -13.36
C ASP A 116 -9.31 -18.23 -13.68
N GLY A 117 -10.54 -18.47 -13.18
CA GLY A 117 -11.31 -19.70 -13.38
C GLY A 117 -10.86 -20.85 -12.47
N ASN A 118 -11.66 -21.91 -12.44
CA ASN A 118 -11.38 -23.13 -11.65
C ASN A 118 -11.12 -22.89 -10.15
N GLY A 119 -11.79 -21.88 -9.56
CA GLY A 119 -11.62 -21.49 -8.17
C GLY A 119 -10.26 -20.88 -7.86
N LYS A 120 -9.66 -20.20 -8.83
CA LYS A 120 -8.39 -19.47 -8.68
C LYS A 120 -8.60 -17.98 -8.81
N THR A 121 -7.89 -17.24 -7.99
CA THR A 121 -7.96 -15.78 -7.96
C THR A 121 -6.57 -15.18 -8.06
N ARG A 122 -6.41 -14.23 -8.97
CA ARG A 122 -5.25 -13.36 -9.05
C ARG A 122 -5.63 -12.00 -8.48
N VAL A 123 -4.75 -11.47 -7.64
CA VAL A 123 -4.90 -10.13 -7.04
C VAL A 123 -3.71 -9.30 -7.44
N GLN A 124 -3.94 -8.07 -7.91
CA GLN A 124 -2.90 -7.08 -8.13
C GLN A 124 -3.09 -5.93 -7.16
N TYR A 125 -2.00 -5.48 -6.55
CA TYR A 125 -1.97 -4.31 -5.70
C TYR A 125 -1.01 -3.27 -6.26
N ASP A 126 -1.55 -2.14 -6.66
CA ASP A 126 -0.80 -0.97 -7.09
C ASP A 126 -0.71 0.01 -5.91
N TRP A 127 0.51 0.25 -5.43
CA TRP A 127 0.78 1.14 -4.30
C TRP A 127 1.65 2.30 -4.75
N ARG A 128 1.09 3.51 -4.73
CA ARG A 128 1.75 4.76 -5.14
C ARG A 128 1.74 5.73 -4.00
N VAL A 129 2.89 5.95 -3.39
CA VAL A 129 2.98 6.78 -2.19
C VAL A 129 4.24 7.63 -2.17
N LYS A 130 4.12 8.75 -1.46
CA LYS A 130 5.19 9.64 -1.04
C LYS A 130 5.35 9.52 0.47
N THR A 131 6.59 9.53 0.94
CA THR A 131 6.82 9.63 2.38
C THR A 131 6.84 11.10 2.82
N THR A 132 6.16 11.38 3.91
CA THR A 132 6.16 12.71 4.55
C THR A 132 7.31 12.84 5.56
N ARG A 133 7.98 11.74 5.92
CA ARG A 133 9.12 11.75 6.84
C ARG A 133 10.37 12.33 6.18
N LYS A 134 10.85 13.49 6.69
CA LYS A 134 12.00 14.22 6.12
C LYS A 134 13.26 13.37 5.99
N TRP A 135 13.58 12.53 6.98
CA TRP A 135 14.78 11.68 6.95
C TRP A 135 14.72 10.62 5.81
N MET A 136 13.53 10.07 5.54
CA MET A 136 13.34 9.14 4.42
C MET A 136 13.54 9.84 3.08
N ASN A 137 13.10 11.09 2.96
CA ASN A 137 13.28 11.87 1.75
C ASN A 137 14.75 12.26 1.51
N VAL A 138 15.49 12.57 2.57
CA VAL A 138 16.94 12.88 2.47
C VAL A 138 17.74 11.65 2.05
N LEU A 139 17.41 10.48 2.59
CA LEU A 139 18.10 9.22 2.30
C LEU A 139 17.60 8.52 1.03
N ALA A 140 16.52 9.01 0.42
CA ALA A 140 15.84 8.33 -0.70
C ALA A 140 16.76 7.90 -1.86
N PRO A 141 17.73 8.69 -2.34
CA PRO A 141 18.57 8.28 -3.45
C PRO A 141 19.34 6.98 -3.21
N VAL A 142 19.74 6.75 -1.94
CA VAL A 142 20.50 5.55 -1.52
C VAL A 142 19.56 4.47 -0.97
N ALA A 143 18.47 4.86 -0.32
CA ALA A 143 17.58 3.96 0.40
C ALA A 143 16.45 3.36 -0.45
N LYS A 144 16.19 3.87 -1.67
CA LYS A 144 15.14 3.32 -2.56
C LYS A 144 15.19 1.79 -2.74
N PRO A 145 16.36 1.15 -2.99
CA PRO A 145 16.41 -0.30 -3.11
C PRO A 145 16.03 -1.02 -1.81
N PHE A 146 16.41 -0.46 -0.65
CA PHE A 146 16.05 -1.01 0.66
C PHE A 146 14.56 -0.87 0.95
N PHE A 147 13.94 0.24 0.59
CA PHE A 147 12.48 0.41 0.75
C PHE A 147 11.70 -0.51 -0.17
N ARG A 148 12.18 -0.73 -1.41
CA ARG A 148 11.59 -1.70 -2.32
C ARG A 148 11.71 -3.13 -1.78
N TRP A 149 12.88 -3.50 -1.31
CA TRP A 149 13.09 -4.79 -0.67
C TRP A 149 12.16 -4.98 0.55
N ASN A 150 12.10 -3.96 1.43
CA ASN A 150 11.24 -3.98 2.61
C ASN A 150 9.75 -4.13 2.24
N HIS A 151 9.28 -3.40 1.24
CA HIS A 151 7.91 -3.52 0.73
C HIS A 151 7.65 -4.96 0.25
N ASN A 152 8.55 -5.52 -0.56
CA ASN A 152 8.39 -6.88 -1.07
C ASN A 152 8.35 -7.93 0.06
N VAL A 153 9.16 -7.76 1.10
CA VAL A 153 9.14 -8.64 2.28
C VAL A 153 7.79 -8.54 3.01
N ILE A 154 7.27 -7.33 3.21
CA ILE A 154 5.97 -7.12 3.87
C ILE A 154 4.85 -7.74 3.03
N MET A 155 4.87 -7.57 1.70
CA MET A 155 3.87 -8.14 0.80
C MET A 155 3.95 -9.67 0.74
N SER A 156 5.14 -10.26 0.77
CA SER A 156 5.30 -11.73 0.84
C SER A 156 4.73 -12.31 2.14
N TRP A 157 4.88 -11.62 3.27
CA TRP A 157 4.24 -12.01 4.52
C TRP A 157 2.72 -11.98 4.44
N GLY A 158 2.16 -11.02 3.69
CA GLY A 158 0.73 -10.92 3.43
C GLY A 158 0.23 -12.09 2.57
N GLU A 159 0.91 -12.37 1.47
CA GLU A 159 0.56 -13.49 0.59
C GLU A 159 0.58 -14.83 1.35
N GLU A 160 1.66 -15.10 2.10
CA GLU A 160 1.79 -16.32 2.89
C GLU A 160 0.69 -16.42 3.95
N GLY A 161 0.41 -15.32 4.67
CA GLY A 161 -0.62 -15.28 5.71
C GLY A 161 -2.02 -15.51 5.15
N LEU A 162 -2.36 -14.84 4.04
CA LEU A 162 -3.65 -15.01 3.39
C LEU A 162 -3.81 -16.43 2.81
N ARG A 163 -2.75 -16.99 2.22
CA ARG A 163 -2.75 -18.37 1.72
C ARG A 163 -3.08 -19.37 2.83
N LYS A 164 -2.45 -19.23 4.01
CA LYS A 164 -2.73 -20.08 5.18
C LYS A 164 -4.18 -19.88 5.68
N ARG A 165 -4.66 -18.65 5.72
CA ARG A 165 -6.02 -18.31 6.13
C ARG A 165 -7.07 -18.96 5.21
N LEU A 166 -6.86 -18.88 3.91
CA LEU A 166 -7.74 -19.48 2.91
C LEU A 166 -7.74 -21.02 2.96
N ALA A 167 -6.61 -21.64 3.28
CA ALA A 167 -6.50 -23.09 3.44
C ALA A 167 -7.15 -23.62 4.73
N GLY A 168 -7.10 -22.86 5.82
CA GLY A 168 -7.63 -23.27 7.13
C GLY A 168 -9.13 -23.08 7.31
N SER A 169 -9.82 -22.44 6.36
CA SER A 169 -11.27 -22.18 6.40
C SER A 169 -12.06 -23.09 5.45
N ALA A 170 -11.50 -24.25 5.07
CA ALA A 170 -12.13 -25.26 4.22
C ALA A 170 -12.97 -26.24 5.06
#